data_cdfdf13728092fa1df5171f075e80124
#
_entry.id   cdfdf13728092fa1df5171f075e80124
#
_cell.length_a   1.000
_cell.length_b   1.000
_cell.length_c   1.000
_cell.angle_alpha   90.00
_cell.angle_beta   90.00
_cell.angle_gamma   90.00
#
_symmetry.space_group_name_H-M   'P 1'
#
loop_
_entity.id
_entity.type
_entity.pdbx_description
1 polymer ?
#
loop_
_entity_poly.entity_id
_entity_poly.type
_entity_poly.pdbx_seq_one_letter_code
_entity_poly.pdbx_strand_id
1 'polypeptide(L)'
;MELWFEEHNTDDAYFALRVKKQLFSQKSDFQQIDIYDTYEFGLVLVMDGAIMLTEKDEFIYHEMIVHVAMAVHPDVKKVLLIGGGDGGALRELCLYPGIEQIDMVEIDPLVIDVSKKYLPKVASAFSDP
;
A
#
# COMPACT_ATOMS: atom_id res chain seq x y z
N MET A 1 -17.63 9.29 -22.08
CA MET A 1 -16.48 10.02 -21.51
C MET A 1 -15.52 8.99 -20.92
N GLU A 2 -14.25 9.06 -21.24
CA GLU A 2 -13.22 8.22 -20.61
C GLU A 2 -12.63 8.97 -19.42
N LEU A 3 -12.43 8.28 -18.31
CA LEU A 3 -11.80 8.83 -17.11
C LEU A 3 -10.37 8.28 -17.01
N TRP A 4 -9.41 9.17 -16.83
CA TRP A 4 -8.01 8.86 -16.65
C TRP A 4 -7.51 9.46 -15.34
N PHE A 5 -6.75 8.70 -14.58
CA PHE A 5 -5.91 9.21 -13.49
C PHE A 5 -4.52 9.44 -14.05
N GLU A 6 -3.95 10.60 -13.75
CA GLU A 6 -2.61 11.01 -14.20
C GLU A 6 -1.73 11.28 -12.97
N GLU A 7 -0.63 10.58 -12.88
CA GLU A 7 0.43 10.86 -11.93
C GLU A 7 1.52 11.67 -12.63
N HIS A 8 1.63 12.93 -12.26
CA HIS A 8 2.62 13.84 -12.84
C HIS A 8 3.94 13.74 -12.09
N ASN A 9 4.96 13.17 -12.74
CA ASN A 9 6.28 13.00 -12.15
C ASN A 9 7.16 14.24 -12.35
N THR A 10 6.99 14.93 -13.48
CA THR A 10 7.63 16.20 -13.82
C THR A 10 6.65 17.05 -14.63
N ASP A 11 7.04 18.30 -14.96
CA ASP A 11 6.24 19.17 -15.83
C ASP A 11 6.02 18.56 -17.23
N ASP A 12 6.94 17.70 -17.67
CA ASP A 12 6.98 17.16 -19.04
C ASP A 12 6.69 15.65 -19.12
N ALA A 13 6.44 14.98 -17.97
CA ALA A 13 6.23 13.53 -17.94
C ALA A 13 5.21 13.11 -16.90
N TYR A 14 4.27 12.27 -17.31
CA TYR A 14 3.28 11.67 -16.42
C TYR A 14 3.01 10.22 -16.80
N PHE A 15 2.51 9.46 -15.83
CA PHE A 15 1.97 8.13 -16.01
C PHE A 15 0.45 8.19 -15.89
N ALA A 16 -0.27 7.53 -16.80
CA ALA A 16 -1.73 7.58 -16.81
C ALA A 16 -2.37 6.20 -16.77
N LEU A 17 -3.42 6.05 -15.96
CA LEU A 17 -4.24 4.86 -15.87
C LEU A 17 -5.68 5.14 -16.27
N ARG A 18 -6.25 4.31 -17.13
CA ARG A 18 -7.68 4.39 -17.46
C ARG A 18 -8.51 3.87 -16.30
N VAL A 19 -9.39 4.72 -15.79
CA VAL A 19 -10.20 4.50 -14.59
C VAL A 19 -11.63 4.12 -14.97
N LYS A 20 -12.19 3.12 -14.31
CA LYS A 20 -13.63 2.80 -14.39
C LYS A 20 -14.43 3.74 -13.51
N LYS A 21 -13.98 3.92 -12.26
CA LYS A 21 -14.62 4.83 -11.30
C LYS A 21 -13.69 5.14 -10.12
N GLN A 22 -13.94 6.26 -9.46
CA GLN A 22 -13.39 6.58 -8.17
C GLN A 22 -14.28 5.98 -7.07
N LEU A 23 -13.70 5.17 -6.19
CA LEU A 23 -14.43 4.48 -5.12
C LEU A 23 -14.38 5.23 -3.80
N PHE A 24 -13.31 5.99 -3.58
CA PHE A 24 -13.08 6.76 -2.37
C PHE A 24 -12.25 7.99 -2.68
N SER A 25 -12.52 9.08 -1.98
CA SER A 25 -11.75 10.32 -2.02
C SER A 25 -11.99 11.08 -0.73
N GLN A 26 -10.94 11.27 0.06
CA GLN A 26 -11.02 12.05 1.29
C GLN A 26 -9.66 12.62 1.66
N LYS A 27 -9.67 13.85 2.14
CA LYS A 27 -8.51 14.46 2.76
C LYS A 27 -8.52 14.18 4.26
N SER A 28 -7.42 13.57 4.76
CA SER A 28 -7.14 13.46 6.19
C SER A 28 -6.44 14.72 6.70
N ASP A 29 -6.03 14.72 7.96
CA ASP A 29 -5.18 15.79 8.49
C ASP A 29 -3.77 15.80 7.90
N PHE A 30 -3.38 14.72 7.19
CA PHE A 30 -2.03 14.51 6.68
C PHE A 30 -1.94 14.59 5.16
N GLN A 31 -2.93 14.04 4.43
CA GLN A 31 -2.85 13.87 2.99
C GLN A 31 -4.22 13.64 2.35
N GLN A 32 -4.28 13.78 1.04
CA GLN A 32 -5.39 13.34 0.22
C GLN A 32 -5.26 11.83 -0.05
N ILE A 33 -6.34 11.06 0.15
CA ILE A 33 -6.37 9.61 -0.11
C ILE A 33 -7.49 9.31 -1.11
N ASP A 34 -7.14 8.63 -2.18
CA ASP A 34 -8.07 8.23 -3.23
C ASP A 34 -7.94 6.74 -3.53
N ILE A 35 -9.07 6.09 -3.85
CA ILE A 35 -9.12 4.73 -4.38
C ILE A 35 -9.81 4.76 -5.74
N TYR A 36 -9.11 4.26 -6.75
CA TYR A 36 -9.62 4.10 -8.10
C TYR A 36 -9.75 2.63 -8.48
N ASP A 37 -10.89 2.27 -9.11
CA ASP A 37 -11.01 1.01 -9.85
C ASP A 37 -10.55 1.25 -11.29
N THR A 38 -9.50 0.56 -11.70
CA THR A 38 -8.89 0.72 -13.02
C THR A 38 -9.17 -0.47 -13.93
N TYR A 39 -8.99 -0.29 -15.25
CA TYR A 39 -9.17 -1.38 -16.20
C TYR A 39 -8.03 -2.40 -16.18
N GLU A 40 -6.80 -1.94 -15.97
CA GLU A 40 -5.61 -2.78 -16.14
C GLU A 40 -5.02 -3.26 -14.82
N PHE A 41 -5.06 -2.43 -13.76
CA PHE A 41 -4.30 -2.67 -12.54
C PHE A 41 -5.16 -3.05 -11.32
N GLY A 42 -6.49 -3.24 -11.50
CA GLY A 42 -7.39 -3.45 -10.38
C GLY A 42 -7.57 -2.18 -9.55
N LEU A 43 -7.72 -2.33 -8.25
CA LEU A 43 -7.80 -1.20 -7.34
C LEU A 43 -6.43 -0.55 -7.14
N VAL A 44 -6.43 0.77 -7.11
CA VAL A 44 -5.23 1.59 -6.98
C VAL A 44 -5.40 2.53 -5.79
N LEU A 45 -4.45 2.51 -4.87
CA LEU A 45 -4.33 3.47 -3.77
C LEU A 45 -3.45 4.63 -4.22
N VAL A 46 -3.98 5.83 -4.12
CA VAL A 46 -3.29 7.08 -4.44
C VAL A 46 -3.25 7.97 -3.21
N MET A 47 -2.09 8.56 -2.92
CA MET A 47 -1.92 9.55 -1.87
C MET A 47 -1.27 10.82 -2.44
N ASP A 48 -1.89 11.98 -2.21
CA ASP A 48 -1.44 13.28 -2.73
C ASP A 48 -1.13 13.26 -4.24
N GLY A 49 -1.92 12.50 -5.03
CA GLY A 49 -1.75 12.38 -6.47
C GLY A 49 -0.67 11.39 -6.93
N ALA A 50 0.01 10.70 -6.00
CA ALA A 50 1.00 9.67 -6.31
C ALA A 50 0.43 8.27 -6.09
N ILE A 51 0.70 7.35 -7.01
CA ILE A 51 0.32 5.94 -6.88
C ILE A 51 1.18 5.29 -5.80
N MET A 52 0.54 4.80 -4.75
CA MET A 52 1.21 4.06 -3.69
C MET A 52 1.29 2.57 -4.00
N LEU A 53 0.20 1.99 -4.49
CA LEU A 53 0.14 0.59 -4.90
C LEU A 53 -1.01 0.34 -5.87
N THR A 54 -0.91 -0.77 -6.60
CA THR A 54 -2.01 -1.35 -7.37
C THR A 54 -2.21 -2.82 -6.95
N GLU A 55 -3.42 -3.35 -7.04
CA GLU A 55 -3.67 -4.76 -6.71
C GLU A 55 -2.88 -5.73 -7.61
N LYS A 56 -2.55 -5.32 -8.82
CA LYS A 56 -1.89 -6.18 -9.81
C LYS A 56 -0.42 -6.44 -9.48
N ASP A 57 0.30 -5.44 -8.97
CA ASP A 57 1.76 -5.50 -8.86
C ASP A 57 2.32 -5.09 -7.49
N GLU A 58 1.47 -4.81 -6.50
CA GLU A 58 1.90 -4.40 -5.15
C GLU A 58 2.87 -5.40 -4.51
N PHE A 59 2.69 -6.70 -4.82
CA PHE A 59 3.50 -7.76 -4.25
C PHE A 59 4.98 -7.61 -4.60
N ILE A 60 5.31 -7.09 -5.79
CA ILE A 60 6.70 -6.87 -6.20
C ILE A 60 7.40 -5.93 -5.22
N TYR A 61 6.76 -4.81 -4.89
CA TYR A 61 7.28 -3.85 -3.93
C TYR A 61 7.36 -4.44 -2.52
N HIS A 62 6.28 -5.03 -2.02
CA HIS A 62 6.21 -5.52 -0.65
C HIS A 62 7.14 -6.70 -0.40
N GLU A 63 7.24 -7.64 -1.34
CA GLU A 63 8.20 -8.75 -1.26
C GLU A 63 9.65 -8.23 -1.28
N MET A 64 9.97 -7.29 -2.16
CA MET A 64 11.32 -6.77 -2.27
C MET A 64 11.75 -5.97 -1.04
N ILE A 65 10.87 -5.15 -0.45
CA ILE A 65 11.23 -4.36 0.73
C ILE A 65 11.41 -5.24 1.98
N VAL A 66 10.69 -6.35 2.08
CA VAL A 66 10.74 -7.25 3.25
C VAL A 66 11.76 -8.37 3.06
N HIS A 67 11.62 -9.17 2.02
CA HIS A 67 12.38 -10.42 1.90
C HIS A 67 13.88 -10.18 1.67
N VAL A 68 14.27 -9.12 0.98
CA VAL A 68 15.69 -8.77 0.82
C VAL A 68 16.34 -8.46 2.18
N ALA A 69 15.69 -7.66 3.02
CA ALA A 69 16.16 -7.34 4.36
C ALA A 69 16.24 -8.61 5.25
N MET A 70 15.21 -9.44 5.20
CA MET A 70 15.15 -10.70 5.97
C MET A 70 16.21 -11.71 5.50
N ALA A 71 16.59 -11.71 4.24
CA ALA A 71 17.62 -12.60 3.70
C ALA A 71 19.04 -12.25 4.18
N VAL A 72 19.32 -10.98 4.46
CA VAL A 72 20.64 -10.55 4.95
C VAL A 72 20.78 -10.63 6.46
N HIS A 73 19.69 -10.67 7.22
CA HIS A 73 19.72 -10.83 8.67
C HIS A 73 19.05 -12.15 9.07
N PRO A 74 19.83 -13.22 9.39
CA PRO A 74 19.29 -14.58 9.49
C PRO A 74 18.45 -14.86 10.73
N ASP A 75 18.49 -14.02 11.76
CA ASP A 75 17.81 -14.25 13.05
C ASP A 75 17.10 -12.96 13.54
N VAL A 76 16.17 -12.47 12.73
CA VAL A 76 15.36 -11.31 13.09
C VAL A 76 14.31 -11.72 14.11
N LYS A 77 14.27 -11.05 15.27
CA LYS A 77 13.30 -11.26 16.35
C LYS A 77 12.32 -10.09 16.50
N LYS A 78 12.79 -8.89 16.22
CA LYS A 78 12.01 -7.67 16.38
C LYS A 78 12.12 -6.80 15.14
N VAL A 79 11.00 -6.29 14.69
CA VAL A 79 10.90 -5.43 13.51
C VAL A 79 10.18 -4.15 13.89
N LEU A 80 10.73 -3.02 13.46
CA LEU A 80 10.02 -1.74 13.43
C LEU A 80 9.66 -1.43 11.97
N LEU A 81 8.37 -1.29 11.70
CA LEU A 81 7.83 -0.86 10.42
C LEU A 81 7.34 0.59 10.55
N ILE A 82 8.02 1.51 9.84
CA ILE A 82 7.66 2.92 9.83
C ILE A 82 6.83 3.19 8.58
N GLY A 83 5.57 3.60 8.77
CA GLY A 83 4.55 3.63 7.74
C GLY A 83 3.92 2.25 7.53
N GLY A 84 3.51 1.98 6.30
CA GLY A 84 2.96 0.67 5.93
C GLY A 84 1.47 0.49 6.25
N GLY A 85 0.73 1.59 6.31
CA GLY A 85 -0.72 1.58 6.61
C GLY A 85 -1.59 0.83 5.60
N ASP A 86 -1.04 0.48 4.43
CA ASP A 86 -1.71 -0.43 3.48
C ASP A 86 -1.70 -1.90 3.93
N GLY A 87 -0.75 -2.29 4.80
CA GLY A 87 -0.63 -3.63 5.36
C GLY A 87 0.20 -4.60 4.53
N GLY A 88 0.68 -4.23 3.34
CA GLY A 88 1.41 -5.14 2.46
C GLY A 88 2.75 -5.61 3.05
N ALA A 89 3.56 -4.68 3.57
CA ALA A 89 4.80 -5.03 4.23
C ALA A 89 4.57 -5.85 5.51
N LEU A 90 3.54 -5.51 6.28
CA LEU A 90 3.15 -6.29 7.47
C LEU A 90 2.76 -7.72 7.10
N ARG A 91 1.96 -7.91 6.03
CA ARG A 91 1.60 -9.23 5.51
C ARG A 91 2.84 -10.07 5.19
N GLU A 92 3.83 -9.51 4.53
CA GLU A 92 5.06 -10.22 4.18
C GLU A 92 5.92 -10.55 5.42
N LEU A 93 5.98 -9.64 6.41
CA LEU A 93 6.67 -9.89 7.67
C LEU A 93 6.03 -11.02 8.48
N CYS A 94 4.70 -11.14 8.48
CA CYS A 94 3.98 -12.21 9.17
C CYS A 94 4.26 -13.63 8.61
N LEU A 95 4.90 -13.74 7.45
CA LEU A 95 5.35 -15.03 6.91
C LEU A 95 6.56 -15.61 7.65
N TYR A 96 7.24 -14.85 8.49
CA TYR A 96 8.45 -15.25 9.20
C TYR A 96 8.13 -15.70 10.63
N PRO A 97 8.05 -17.01 10.92
CA PRO A 97 7.68 -17.52 12.25
C PRO A 97 8.72 -17.24 13.34
N GLY A 98 9.93 -16.83 12.95
CA GLY A 98 11.00 -16.46 13.88
C GLY A 98 10.87 -15.05 14.45
N ILE A 99 10.02 -14.19 13.88
CA ILE A 99 9.76 -12.85 14.40
C ILE A 99 8.87 -12.96 15.64
N GLU A 100 9.29 -12.34 16.73
CA GLU A 100 8.57 -12.35 18.02
C GLU A 100 7.72 -11.09 18.21
N GLN A 101 8.11 -9.98 17.55
CA GLN A 101 7.45 -8.69 17.70
C GLN A 101 7.59 -7.85 16.42
N ILE A 102 6.47 -7.28 15.97
CA ILE A 102 6.44 -6.28 14.92
C ILE A 102 5.74 -5.04 15.48
N ASP A 103 6.46 -3.92 15.54
CA ASP A 103 5.90 -2.63 15.87
C ASP A 103 5.70 -1.84 14.58
N MET A 104 4.45 -1.54 14.25
CA MET A 104 4.11 -0.70 13.09
C MET A 104 3.67 0.68 13.55
N VAL A 105 4.24 1.72 12.97
CA VAL A 105 3.93 3.12 13.27
C VAL A 105 3.44 3.80 12.00
N GLU A 106 2.13 4.00 11.90
CA GLU A 106 1.50 4.73 10.80
C GLU A 106 0.91 6.04 11.35
N ILE A 107 1.25 7.17 10.70
CA ILE A 107 0.81 8.49 11.14
C ILE A 107 -0.65 8.76 10.78
N ASP A 108 -1.12 8.17 9.69
CA ASP A 108 -2.46 8.41 9.16
C ASP A 108 -3.37 7.18 9.34
N PRO A 109 -4.22 7.15 10.37
CA PRO A 109 -5.12 6.02 10.60
C PRO A 109 -6.11 5.81 9.47
N LEU A 110 -6.42 6.85 8.69
CA LEU A 110 -7.34 6.73 7.55
C LEU A 110 -6.79 5.82 6.46
N VAL A 111 -5.47 5.76 6.27
CA VAL A 111 -4.83 4.82 5.31
C VAL A 111 -5.13 3.38 5.70
N ILE A 112 -5.04 3.04 7.00
CA ILE A 112 -5.34 1.71 7.51
C ILE A 112 -6.81 1.35 7.27
N ASP A 113 -7.73 2.25 7.62
CA ASP A 113 -9.17 2.02 7.47
C ASP A 113 -9.58 1.83 6.01
N VAL A 114 -9.05 2.67 5.12
CA VAL A 114 -9.30 2.60 3.68
C VAL A 114 -8.73 1.30 3.10
N SER A 115 -7.53 0.92 3.50
CA SER A 115 -6.89 -0.32 3.03
C SER A 115 -7.63 -1.56 3.49
N LYS A 116 -8.06 -1.64 4.75
CA LYS A 116 -8.92 -2.72 5.24
C LYS A 116 -10.22 -2.84 4.45
N LYS A 117 -10.81 -1.73 4.08
CA LYS A 117 -12.10 -1.69 3.38
C LYS A 117 -11.99 -2.04 1.90
N TYR A 118 -11.01 -1.48 1.20
CA TYR A 118 -10.92 -1.56 -0.27
C TYR A 118 -9.86 -2.54 -0.76
N LEU A 119 -8.82 -2.81 0.04
CA LEU A 119 -7.68 -3.65 -0.31
C LEU A 119 -7.49 -4.80 0.70
N PRO A 120 -8.55 -5.61 0.99
CA PRO A 120 -8.52 -6.58 2.08
C PRO A 120 -7.45 -7.67 1.91
N LYS A 121 -7.02 -7.96 0.68
CA LYS A 121 -5.94 -8.92 0.43
C LYS A 121 -4.58 -8.37 0.85
N VAL A 122 -4.33 -7.09 0.56
CA VAL A 122 -3.10 -6.39 0.96
C VAL A 122 -3.09 -6.21 2.48
N ALA A 123 -4.20 -5.74 3.03
CA ALA A 123 -4.40 -5.44 4.45
C ALA A 123 -4.71 -6.67 5.33
N SER A 124 -4.54 -7.90 4.83
CA SER A 124 -4.98 -9.13 5.51
C SER A 124 -4.35 -9.32 6.88
N ALA A 125 -3.09 -8.92 7.06
CA ALA A 125 -2.36 -9.06 8.32
C ALA A 125 -2.93 -8.21 9.48
N PHE A 126 -3.71 -7.17 9.21
CA PHE A 126 -4.39 -6.41 10.27
C PHE A 126 -5.51 -7.19 10.99
N SER A 127 -5.92 -8.32 10.44
CA SER A 127 -6.92 -9.22 11.04
C SER A 127 -6.28 -10.47 11.66
N ASP A 128 -4.95 -10.59 11.59
CA ASP A 128 -4.19 -11.68 12.20
C ASP A 128 -3.95 -11.36 13.68
N PRO A 129 -4.29 -12.29 14.62
CA PRO A 129 -4.17 -12.06 16.05
C PRO A 129 -2.72 -12.02 16.55
#